data_6097f72555f8443f676ed07ca6b9c6e2
#
_entry.id   6097f72555f8443f676ed07ca6b9c6e2
#
_cell.length_a   1.000
_cell.length_b   1.000
_cell.length_c   1.000
_cell.angle_alpha   90.00
_cell.angle_beta   90.00
_cell.angle_gamma   90.00
#
_symmetry.space_group_name_H-M   'P 1'
#
loop_
_entity.id
_entity.type
_entity.pdbx_description
1 polymer ?
#
loop_
_entity_poly.entity_id
_entity_poly.type
_entity_poly.pdbx_seq_one_letter_code
_entity_poly.pdbx_strand_id
1 'polypeptide(L)'
;RFALLIPDNKTGVAVARAAVKSAQKNGVKITRIGFYTPGTTDFSDITKQMSDYNARTGRLQNLKNSLKAKVNAGDANAAKVLARLNKTDTLGDVDFDTVLIPESGAGLKAAVAMFGYYDVFSPQVKFLGTSVWENTRLNRESTLIGSWYPAMSRTHNAYFNKKYHALFNEYPQSLYAFAYDAVALASALARNNPADIDAAITTGDGFVGISGMFRILPDGKNEHSLDIIEVTRSGDVVVDPAAKKFSAALPENSPESAAQAYDAVPPMIFGKNKSEAERLIFGRTLAGNYDYGAPADGQDNGGGYGFSF
;
A
#
# COMPACT_ATOMS: atom_id res chain seq x y z
N ARG A 1 -4.58 11.49 0.56
CA ARG A 1 -5.50 10.77 -0.34
C ARG A 1 -4.72 9.63 -0.98
N PHE A 2 -5.25 8.41 -0.89
CA PHE A 2 -4.57 7.20 -1.36
C PHE A 2 -5.30 6.60 -2.55
N ALA A 3 -4.52 6.03 -3.46
CA ALA A 3 -4.97 5.07 -4.46
C ALA A 3 -4.32 3.71 -4.21
N LEU A 4 -4.98 2.65 -4.62
CA LEU A 4 -4.50 1.27 -4.53
C LEU A 4 -4.49 0.66 -5.93
N LEU A 5 -3.36 0.13 -6.37
CA LEU A 5 -3.27 -0.72 -7.57
C LEU A 5 -2.87 -2.13 -7.14
N ILE A 6 -3.80 -3.06 -7.16
CA ILE A 6 -3.68 -4.37 -6.51
C ILE A 6 -4.04 -5.52 -7.45
N PRO A 7 -3.42 -6.71 -7.28
CA PRO A 7 -3.77 -7.88 -8.09
C PRO A 7 -5.19 -8.36 -7.78
N ASP A 8 -5.92 -8.78 -8.82
CA ASP A 8 -7.27 -9.34 -8.74
C ASP A 8 -7.21 -10.80 -8.27
N ASN A 9 -6.86 -11.00 -7.00
CA ASN A 9 -6.80 -12.28 -6.33
C ASN A 9 -7.01 -12.13 -4.81
N LYS A 10 -7.04 -13.25 -4.09
CA LYS A 10 -7.24 -13.27 -2.62
C LYS A 10 -6.23 -12.40 -1.86
N THR A 11 -4.96 -12.42 -2.28
CA THR A 11 -3.89 -11.61 -1.66
C THR A 11 -4.15 -10.12 -1.87
N GLY A 12 -4.50 -9.70 -3.09
CA GLY A 12 -4.81 -8.30 -3.38
C GLY A 12 -6.02 -7.79 -2.60
N VAL A 13 -7.08 -8.61 -2.50
CA VAL A 13 -8.26 -8.29 -1.67
C VAL A 13 -7.87 -8.14 -0.20
N ALA A 14 -7.01 -9.02 0.34
CA ALA A 14 -6.54 -8.92 1.72
C ALA A 14 -5.72 -7.62 1.96
N VAL A 15 -4.84 -7.27 1.03
CA VAL A 15 -4.09 -5.99 1.07
C VAL A 15 -5.03 -4.81 1.02
N ALA A 16 -6.04 -4.83 0.14
CA ALA A 16 -7.02 -3.75 0.02
C ALA A 16 -7.83 -3.57 1.31
N ARG A 17 -8.31 -4.67 1.92
CA ARG A 17 -9.01 -4.63 3.21
C ARG A 17 -8.14 -4.02 4.30
N ALA A 18 -6.88 -4.46 4.40
CA ALA A 18 -5.94 -3.94 5.39
C ALA A 18 -5.68 -2.43 5.18
N ALA A 19 -5.48 -2.01 3.93
CA ALA A 19 -5.28 -0.61 3.56
C ALA A 19 -6.51 0.24 3.88
N VAL A 20 -7.72 -0.23 3.53
CA VAL A 20 -8.98 0.47 3.84
C VAL A 20 -9.16 0.60 5.34
N LYS A 21 -8.99 -0.49 6.11
CA LYS A 21 -9.10 -0.45 7.58
C LYS A 21 -8.08 0.50 8.21
N SER A 22 -6.83 0.47 7.73
CA SER A 22 -5.78 1.38 8.21
C SER A 22 -6.09 2.83 7.85
N ALA A 23 -6.56 3.09 6.63
CA ALA A 23 -6.95 4.42 6.18
C ALA A 23 -8.09 5.00 7.03
N GLN A 24 -9.13 4.20 7.31
CA GLN A 24 -10.22 4.59 8.20
C GLN A 24 -9.73 4.95 9.61
N LYS A 25 -8.89 4.09 10.20
CA LYS A 25 -8.34 4.32 11.54
C LYS A 25 -7.52 5.61 11.63
N ASN A 26 -6.86 6.01 10.54
CA ASN A 26 -5.97 7.18 10.50
C ASN A 26 -6.58 8.40 9.81
N GLY A 27 -7.88 8.40 9.49
CA GLY A 27 -8.55 9.52 8.83
C GLY A 27 -8.05 9.79 7.40
N VAL A 28 -7.48 8.76 6.74
CA VAL A 28 -6.97 8.84 5.37
C VAL A 28 -8.06 8.41 4.39
N LYS A 29 -8.21 9.16 3.31
CA LYS A 29 -9.18 8.85 2.26
C LYS A 29 -8.56 8.01 1.15
N ILE A 30 -9.20 6.87 0.82
CA ILE A 30 -8.91 6.12 -0.40
C ILE A 30 -9.87 6.63 -1.48
N THR A 31 -9.30 7.12 -2.58
CA THR A 31 -10.06 7.71 -3.68
C THR A 31 -10.22 6.76 -4.86
N ARG A 32 -9.24 5.90 -5.09
CA ARG A 32 -9.24 4.96 -6.23
C ARG A 32 -8.69 3.59 -5.85
N ILE A 33 -9.30 2.55 -6.39
CA ILE A 33 -8.83 1.17 -6.27
C ILE A 33 -8.85 0.55 -7.66
N GLY A 34 -7.69 0.18 -8.19
CA GLY A 34 -7.54 -0.51 -9.46
C GLY A 34 -7.16 -1.96 -9.26
N PHE A 35 -7.90 -2.89 -9.86
CA PHE A 35 -7.59 -4.32 -9.89
C PHE A 35 -7.01 -4.71 -11.23
N TYR A 36 -5.83 -5.32 -11.21
CA TYR A 36 -5.18 -5.85 -12.40
C TYR A 36 -5.09 -7.38 -12.39
N THR A 37 -5.00 -7.99 -13.56
CA THR A 37 -4.84 -9.43 -13.69
C THR A 37 -3.47 -9.86 -13.16
N PRO A 38 -3.39 -10.79 -12.18
CA PRO A 38 -2.12 -11.26 -11.64
C PRO A 38 -1.18 -11.79 -12.74
N GLY A 39 0.10 -11.45 -12.64
CA GLY A 39 1.12 -11.85 -13.62
C GLY A 39 1.12 -11.05 -14.93
N THR A 40 0.26 -10.05 -15.07
CA THR A 40 0.32 -9.16 -16.24
C THR A 40 1.58 -8.29 -16.22
N THR A 41 2.05 -7.93 -17.42
CA THR A 41 3.01 -6.85 -17.63
C THR A 41 2.39 -5.67 -18.39
N ASP A 42 1.10 -5.76 -18.73
CA ASP A 42 0.35 -4.68 -19.35
C ASP A 42 -0.57 -4.02 -18.32
N PHE A 43 -0.20 -2.81 -17.93
CA PHE A 43 -0.94 -1.96 -16.98
C PHE A 43 -1.58 -0.76 -17.68
N SER A 44 -1.55 -0.69 -19.02
CA SER A 44 -1.96 0.51 -19.78
C SER A 44 -3.37 0.95 -19.43
N ASP A 45 -4.35 0.06 -19.54
CA ASP A 45 -5.76 0.41 -19.35
C ASP A 45 -6.07 0.78 -17.91
N ILE A 46 -5.60 0.00 -16.95
CA ILE A 46 -5.91 0.24 -15.53
C ILE A 46 -5.25 1.53 -15.03
N THR A 47 -4.00 1.80 -15.37
CA THR A 47 -3.30 3.02 -14.96
C THR A 47 -3.87 4.24 -15.67
N LYS A 48 -4.29 4.12 -16.94
CA LYS A 48 -4.98 5.17 -17.67
C LYS A 48 -6.28 5.60 -17.01
N GLN A 49 -7.10 4.61 -16.58
CA GLN A 49 -8.35 4.86 -15.86
C GLN A 49 -8.08 5.48 -14.48
N MET A 50 -7.13 4.91 -13.72
CA MET A 50 -6.76 5.43 -12.41
C MET A 50 -6.20 6.84 -12.46
N SER A 51 -5.48 7.19 -13.53
CA SER A 51 -4.91 8.54 -13.72
C SER A 51 -5.91 9.56 -14.23
N ASP A 52 -7.16 9.18 -14.51
CA ASP A 52 -8.17 10.05 -15.14
C ASP A 52 -7.64 10.72 -16.44
N TYR A 53 -6.79 9.99 -17.17
CA TYR A 53 -5.99 10.55 -18.26
C TYR A 53 -6.84 11.17 -19.34
N ASN A 54 -7.94 10.51 -19.76
CA ASN A 54 -8.82 11.02 -20.79
C ASN A 54 -9.50 12.35 -20.40
N ALA A 55 -9.94 12.50 -19.17
CA ALA A 55 -10.54 13.74 -18.70
C ALA A 55 -9.49 14.85 -18.55
N ARG A 56 -8.29 14.51 -18.07
CA ARG A 56 -7.16 15.46 -17.92
C ARG A 56 -6.68 15.97 -19.29
N THR A 57 -6.56 15.12 -20.29
CA THR A 57 -6.23 15.51 -21.67
C THR A 57 -7.37 16.30 -22.32
N GLY A 58 -8.64 15.91 -22.07
CA GLY A 58 -9.80 16.65 -22.54
C GLY A 58 -9.85 18.09 -21.98
N ARG A 59 -9.60 18.25 -20.67
CA ARG A 59 -9.48 19.59 -20.03
C ARG A 59 -8.39 20.44 -20.71
N LEU A 60 -7.23 19.84 -20.96
CA LEU A 60 -6.12 20.52 -21.65
C LEU A 60 -6.52 20.96 -23.06
N GLN A 61 -7.13 20.06 -23.83
CA GLN A 61 -7.55 20.38 -25.21
C GLN A 61 -8.60 21.50 -25.26
N ASN A 62 -9.57 21.47 -24.35
CA ASN A 62 -10.59 22.53 -24.25
C ASN A 62 -9.95 23.88 -23.92
N LEU A 63 -8.99 23.90 -22.96
CA LEU A 63 -8.27 25.15 -22.66
C LEU A 63 -7.41 25.63 -23.83
N LYS A 64 -6.70 24.74 -24.52
CA LYS A 64 -5.93 25.10 -25.73
C LYS A 64 -6.81 25.67 -26.80
N ASN A 65 -8.00 25.13 -27.05
CA ASN A 65 -8.96 25.64 -28.03
C ASN A 65 -9.48 27.05 -27.65
N SER A 66 -9.82 27.25 -26.37
CA SER A 66 -10.22 28.58 -25.88
C SER A 66 -9.10 29.60 -26.02
N LEU A 67 -7.86 29.26 -25.72
CA LEU A 67 -6.70 30.13 -25.86
C LEU A 67 -6.40 30.44 -27.33
N LYS A 68 -6.54 29.47 -28.25
CA LYS A 68 -6.41 29.73 -29.71
C LYS A 68 -7.39 30.77 -30.19
N ALA A 69 -8.65 30.72 -29.74
CA ALA A 69 -9.63 31.73 -30.09
C ALA A 69 -9.21 33.14 -29.62
N LYS A 70 -8.67 33.26 -28.39
CA LYS A 70 -8.15 34.54 -27.87
C LYS A 70 -6.90 35.02 -28.59
N VAL A 71 -6.01 34.14 -29.00
CA VAL A 71 -4.83 34.48 -29.82
C VAL A 71 -5.27 35.03 -31.16
N ASN A 72 -6.26 34.41 -31.80
CA ASN A 72 -6.83 34.91 -33.08
C ASN A 72 -7.50 36.28 -32.91
N ALA A 73 -7.95 36.62 -31.72
CA ALA A 73 -8.47 37.95 -31.38
C ALA A 73 -7.37 38.98 -30.98
N GLY A 74 -6.08 38.61 -31.08
CA GLY A 74 -4.95 39.52 -30.82
C GLY A 74 -4.42 39.49 -29.38
N ASP A 75 -4.82 38.54 -28.51
CA ASP A 75 -4.35 38.44 -27.14
C ASP A 75 -2.94 37.83 -27.08
N ALA A 76 -1.93 38.68 -26.87
CA ALA A 76 -0.54 38.26 -26.76
C ALA A 76 -0.23 37.41 -25.47
N ASN A 77 -1.01 37.62 -24.39
CA ASN A 77 -0.85 36.83 -23.19
C ASN A 77 -1.38 35.39 -23.37
N ALA A 78 -2.51 35.26 -24.08
CA ALA A 78 -3.04 33.97 -24.49
C ALA A 78 -2.04 33.18 -25.34
N ALA A 79 -1.30 33.84 -26.22
CA ALA A 79 -0.26 33.22 -27.04
C ALA A 79 0.87 32.62 -26.18
N LYS A 80 1.35 33.34 -25.14
CA LYS A 80 2.39 32.87 -24.23
C LYS A 80 1.92 31.66 -23.40
N VAL A 81 0.69 31.70 -22.90
CA VAL A 81 0.10 30.59 -22.12
C VAL A 81 -0.06 29.37 -23.02
N LEU A 82 -0.59 29.53 -24.25
CA LEU A 82 -0.75 28.45 -25.20
C LEU A 82 0.59 27.77 -25.55
N ALA A 83 1.64 28.57 -25.77
CA ALA A 83 2.98 28.06 -26.06
C ALA A 83 3.52 27.20 -24.90
N ARG A 84 3.23 27.56 -23.64
CA ARG A 84 3.59 26.77 -22.47
C ARG A 84 2.78 25.49 -22.37
N LEU A 85 1.47 25.55 -22.58
CA LEU A 85 0.58 24.40 -22.51
C LEU A 85 0.81 23.40 -23.66
N ASN A 86 1.40 23.82 -24.78
CA ASN A 86 1.77 22.89 -25.85
C ASN A 86 2.87 21.90 -25.46
N LYS A 87 3.58 22.15 -24.34
CA LYS A 87 4.61 21.26 -23.78
C LYS A 87 4.09 20.33 -22.69
N THR A 88 2.79 20.36 -22.38
CA THR A 88 2.15 19.51 -21.37
C THR A 88 1.21 18.52 -22.04
N ASP A 89 1.09 17.33 -21.45
CA ASP A 89 0.26 16.25 -21.96
C ASP A 89 -1.11 16.20 -21.28
N THR A 90 -1.19 16.69 -20.04
CA THR A 90 -2.42 16.71 -19.25
C THR A 90 -2.64 18.04 -18.53
N LEU A 91 -3.86 18.30 -18.07
CA LEU A 91 -4.22 19.46 -17.26
C LEU A 91 -4.89 19.05 -15.97
N GLY A 92 -4.35 19.54 -14.85
CA GLY A 92 -4.80 19.26 -13.50
C GLY A 92 -4.21 17.98 -12.94
N ASP A 93 -4.26 17.88 -11.62
CA ASP A 93 -3.70 16.77 -10.87
C ASP A 93 -4.69 15.61 -10.79
N VAL A 94 -4.19 14.45 -10.41
CA VAL A 94 -5.00 13.31 -9.96
C VAL A 94 -5.57 13.59 -8.57
N ASP A 95 -6.60 12.86 -8.18
CA ASP A 95 -7.30 13.04 -6.89
C ASP A 95 -6.65 12.28 -5.72
N PHE A 96 -5.42 11.78 -5.90
CA PHE A 96 -4.63 11.11 -4.89
C PHE A 96 -3.19 11.63 -4.85
N ASP A 97 -2.58 11.54 -3.67
CA ASP A 97 -1.19 11.97 -3.43
C ASP A 97 -0.23 10.76 -3.33
N THR A 98 -0.81 9.56 -3.25
CA THR A 98 -0.07 8.33 -2.97
C THR A 98 -0.73 7.15 -3.65
N VAL A 99 0.07 6.23 -4.20
CA VAL A 99 -0.40 4.94 -4.79
C VAL A 99 0.31 3.79 -4.09
N LEU A 100 -0.44 2.86 -3.50
CA LEU A 100 0.09 1.60 -2.99
C LEU A 100 0.10 0.55 -4.11
N ILE A 101 1.26 -0.06 -4.36
CA ILE A 101 1.46 -1.09 -5.39
C ILE A 101 2.17 -2.30 -4.73
N PRO A 102 1.43 -3.32 -4.27
CA PRO A 102 2.01 -4.53 -3.68
C PRO A 102 2.48 -5.52 -4.77
N GLU A 103 3.28 -5.04 -5.71
CA GLU A 103 3.84 -5.79 -6.82
C GLU A 103 5.37 -5.69 -6.78
N SER A 104 6.07 -6.56 -7.46
CA SER A 104 7.53 -6.58 -7.51
C SER A 104 8.05 -6.91 -8.92
N GLY A 105 9.36 -6.85 -9.09
CA GLY A 105 10.03 -7.26 -10.33
C GLY A 105 9.54 -6.52 -11.57
N ALA A 106 9.27 -7.27 -12.64
CA ALA A 106 8.86 -6.71 -13.94
C ALA A 106 7.49 -6.06 -13.89
N GLY A 107 6.54 -6.63 -13.12
CA GLY A 107 5.19 -6.08 -12.95
C GLY A 107 5.21 -4.70 -12.32
N LEU A 108 5.96 -4.53 -11.22
CA LEU A 108 6.12 -3.22 -10.58
C LEU A 108 6.68 -2.18 -11.55
N LYS A 109 7.76 -2.52 -12.27
CA LYS A 109 8.39 -1.61 -13.23
C LYS A 109 7.43 -1.20 -14.34
N ALA A 110 6.67 -2.14 -14.88
CA ALA A 110 5.67 -1.88 -15.90
C ALA A 110 4.55 -0.97 -15.37
N ALA A 111 4.04 -1.24 -14.15
CA ALA A 111 2.99 -0.41 -13.55
C ALA A 111 3.44 1.04 -13.35
N VAL A 112 4.62 1.27 -12.74
CA VAL A 112 5.09 2.64 -12.49
C VAL A 112 5.49 3.37 -13.76
N ALA A 113 6.02 2.65 -14.78
CA ALA A 113 6.30 3.23 -16.09
C ALA A 113 5.02 3.72 -16.77
N MET A 114 3.92 2.94 -16.67
CA MET A 114 2.62 3.33 -17.23
C MET A 114 1.97 4.48 -16.46
N PHE A 115 2.10 4.56 -15.14
CA PHE A 115 1.71 5.76 -14.40
C PHE A 115 2.47 6.99 -14.90
N GLY A 116 3.80 6.88 -15.07
CA GLY A 116 4.62 7.95 -15.62
C GLY A 116 4.20 8.36 -17.04
N TYR A 117 3.86 7.39 -17.90
CA TYR A 117 3.35 7.65 -19.25
C TYR A 117 2.02 8.43 -19.23
N TYR A 118 1.19 8.22 -18.22
CA TYR A 118 -0.06 8.96 -18.01
C TYR A 118 0.09 10.19 -17.09
N ASP A 119 1.30 10.70 -16.98
CA ASP A 119 1.63 11.95 -16.28
C ASP A 119 1.31 11.89 -14.77
N VAL A 120 1.64 10.74 -14.15
CA VAL A 120 1.57 10.50 -12.70
C VAL A 120 2.94 9.99 -12.23
N PHE A 121 3.70 10.83 -11.55
CA PHE A 121 5.08 10.53 -11.15
C PHE A 121 5.50 11.25 -9.85
N SER A 122 6.59 10.76 -9.24
CA SER A 122 7.23 11.42 -8.11
C SER A 122 7.88 12.76 -8.53
N PRO A 123 7.83 13.83 -7.69
CA PRO A 123 7.35 13.84 -6.32
C PRO A 123 5.86 14.18 -6.14
N GLN A 124 5.10 14.47 -7.21
CA GLN A 124 3.69 14.87 -7.13
C GLN A 124 2.83 13.75 -6.53
N VAL A 125 3.11 12.51 -6.91
CA VAL A 125 2.46 11.32 -6.35
C VAL A 125 3.54 10.39 -5.81
N LYS A 126 3.44 10.01 -4.55
CA LYS A 126 4.36 9.08 -3.91
C LYS A 126 3.91 7.63 -4.16
N PHE A 127 4.81 6.80 -4.66
CA PHE A 127 4.56 5.37 -4.75
C PHE A 127 4.92 4.69 -3.43
N LEU A 128 4.05 3.80 -2.98
CA LEU A 128 4.25 2.95 -1.81
C LEU A 128 4.32 1.50 -2.22
N GLY A 129 5.24 0.78 -1.61
CA GLY A 129 5.34 -0.67 -1.69
C GLY A 129 4.91 -1.37 -0.42
N THR A 130 5.03 -2.68 -0.45
CA THR A 130 5.03 -3.54 0.73
C THR A 130 6.43 -4.11 0.92
N SER A 131 6.63 -4.94 1.94
CA SER A 131 7.92 -5.61 2.18
C SER A 131 8.43 -6.47 1.01
N VAL A 132 7.60 -6.76 0.01
CA VAL A 132 8.02 -7.44 -1.24
C VAL A 132 9.01 -6.60 -2.07
N TRP A 133 9.13 -5.30 -1.76
CA TRP A 133 10.13 -4.42 -2.38
C TRP A 133 11.53 -4.58 -1.78
N GLU A 134 11.62 -5.15 -0.59
CA GLU A 134 12.90 -5.43 0.06
C GLU A 134 13.77 -6.35 -0.83
N ASN A 135 15.07 -6.12 -0.84
CA ASN A 135 16.04 -6.87 -1.65
C ASN A 135 15.88 -6.74 -3.18
N THR A 136 15.03 -5.81 -3.66
CA THR A 136 14.95 -5.47 -5.06
C THR A 136 15.82 -4.24 -5.37
N ARG A 137 16.38 -4.15 -6.58
CA ARG A 137 17.25 -3.03 -6.95
C ARG A 137 16.41 -1.89 -7.53
N LEU A 138 15.54 -1.29 -6.72
CA LEU A 138 14.60 -0.25 -7.13
C LEU A 138 15.30 1.08 -7.49
N ASN A 139 16.47 1.34 -6.95
CA ASN A 139 17.26 2.54 -7.20
C ASN A 139 17.70 2.72 -8.67
N ARG A 140 17.55 1.69 -9.50
CA ARG A 140 17.78 1.75 -10.95
C ARG A 140 16.58 2.26 -11.75
N GLU A 141 15.41 2.31 -11.13
CA GLU A 141 14.16 2.77 -11.74
C GLU A 141 13.91 4.23 -11.34
N SER A 142 14.13 5.15 -12.28
CA SER A 142 14.01 6.59 -12.00
C SER A 142 12.61 7.00 -11.51
N THR A 143 11.57 6.29 -11.94
CA THR A 143 10.18 6.51 -11.54
C THR A 143 9.89 6.12 -10.09
N LEU A 144 10.72 5.25 -9.50
CA LEU A 144 10.59 4.81 -8.10
C LEU A 144 11.46 5.62 -7.13
N ILE A 145 12.27 6.55 -7.61
CA ILE A 145 13.04 7.42 -6.71
C ILE A 145 12.10 8.29 -5.88
N GLY A 146 12.30 8.29 -4.55
CA GLY A 146 11.41 8.95 -3.59
C GLY A 146 10.23 8.09 -3.12
N SER A 147 10.08 6.88 -3.63
CA SER A 147 9.06 5.91 -3.19
C SER A 147 9.40 5.32 -1.83
N TRP A 148 8.37 4.86 -1.10
CA TRP A 148 8.54 4.30 0.25
C TRP A 148 8.03 2.87 0.34
N TYR A 149 8.66 2.08 1.21
CA TYR A 149 8.17 0.76 1.57
C TYR A 149 8.57 0.39 3.00
N PRO A 150 7.77 -0.43 3.71
CA PRO A 150 8.13 -0.95 5.02
C PRO A 150 9.12 -2.11 4.90
N ALA A 151 10.10 -2.16 5.79
CA ALA A 151 11.04 -3.26 5.89
C ALA A 151 11.38 -3.57 7.35
N MET A 152 11.84 -4.78 7.61
CA MET A 152 12.38 -5.11 8.92
C MET A 152 13.65 -4.30 9.20
N SER A 153 13.81 -3.87 10.47
CA SER A 153 14.99 -3.12 10.85
C SER A 153 16.26 -3.92 10.63
N ARG A 154 17.12 -3.42 9.75
CA ARG A 154 18.41 -4.04 9.42
C ARG A 154 19.30 -4.21 10.64
N THR A 155 19.16 -3.33 11.65
CA THR A 155 19.93 -3.39 12.88
C THR A 155 19.58 -4.62 13.72
N HIS A 156 18.29 -4.93 13.87
CA HIS A 156 17.84 -6.11 14.61
C HIS A 156 18.16 -7.41 13.88
N ASN A 157 18.11 -7.38 12.58
CA ASN A 157 18.26 -8.56 11.73
C ASN A 157 19.74 -8.91 11.39
N ALA A 158 20.66 -7.98 11.61
CA ALA A 158 22.08 -8.13 11.19
C ALA A 158 22.77 -9.37 11.82
N TYR A 159 22.54 -9.63 13.10
CA TYR A 159 23.13 -10.78 13.80
C TYR A 159 22.60 -12.10 13.23
N PHE A 160 21.29 -12.18 13.04
CA PHE A 160 20.65 -13.37 12.47
C PHE A 160 21.14 -13.64 11.05
N ASN A 161 21.18 -12.63 10.20
CA ASN A 161 21.65 -12.74 8.82
C ASN A 161 23.09 -13.24 8.77
N LYS A 162 23.97 -12.71 9.64
CA LYS A 162 25.36 -13.15 9.73
C LYS A 162 25.47 -14.61 10.16
N LYS A 163 24.72 -15.00 11.19
CA LYS A 163 24.72 -16.38 11.71
C LYS A 163 24.14 -17.36 10.69
N TYR A 164 23.04 -17.01 10.05
CA TYR A 164 22.40 -17.81 9.01
C TYR A 164 23.35 -18.02 7.82
N HIS A 165 23.96 -16.92 7.33
CA HIS A 165 24.92 -17.00 6.23
C HIS A 165 26.13 -17.87 6.58
N ALA A 166 26.63 -17.81 7.79
CA ALA A 166 27.75 -18.67 8.23
C ALA A 166 27.39 -20.16 8.26
N LEU A 167 26.12 -20.52 8.49
CA LEU A 167 25.66 -21.90 8.54
C LEU A 167 25.25 -22.46 7.17
N PHE A 168 24.62 -21.63 6.34
CA PHE A 168 23.95 -22.09 5.12
C PHE A 168 24.58 -21.53 3.84
N ASN A 169 25.56 -20.62 3.95
CA ASN A 169 26.21 -19.91 2.83
C ASN A 169 25.22 -19.15 1.92
N GLU A 170 24.07 -18.75 2.48
CA GLU A 170 23.06 -17.93 1.81
C GLU A 170 22.45 -16.94 2.82
N TYR A 171 21.78 -15.89 2.31
CA TYR A 171 21.05 -14.96 3.17
C TYR A 171 19.61 -15.43 3.37
N PRO A 172 19.08 -15.30 4.63
CA PRO A 172 17.73 -15.75 4.93
C PRO A 172 16.69 -14.88 4.23
N GLN A 173 15.58 -15.49 3.88
CA GLN A 173 14.37 -14.73 3.53
C GLN A 173 13.78 -14.10 4.79
N SER A 174 13.12 -12.95 4.63
CA SER A 174 12.50 -12.21 5.75
C SER A 174 11.53 -13.07 6.57
N LEU A 175 10.85 -14.02 5.94
CA LEU A 175 9.94 -14.96 6.61
C LEU A 175 10.64 -15.82 7.68
N TYR A 176 11.93 -16.14 7.51
CA TYR A 176 12.68 -16.98 8.47
C TYR A 176 12.89 -16.27 9.81
N ALA A 177 12.97 -14.94 9.80
CA ALA A 177 13.05 -14.17 11.03
C ALA A 177 11.77 -14.30 11.88
N PHE A 178 10.60 -14.29 11.26
CA PHE A 178 9.33 -14.50 11.96
C PHE A 178 9.23 -15.90 12.57
N ALA A 179 9.66 -16.94 11.83
CA ALA A 179 9.69 -18.30 12.34
C ALA A 179 10.64 -18.44 13.54
N TYR A 180 11.82 -17.81 13.47
CA TYR A 180 12.76 -17.77 14.57
C TYR A 180 12.15 -17.12 15.82
N ASP A 181 11.54 -15.96 15.67
CA ASP A 181 10.93 -15.21 16.76
C ASP A 181 9.76 -15.97 17.40
N ALA A 182 8.94 -16.64 16.58
CA ALA A 182 7.85 -17.48 17.08
C ALA A 182 8.36 -18.61 17.98
N VAL A 183 9.42 -19.31 17.56
CA VAL A 183 10.04 -20.38 18.35
C VAL A 183 10.71 -19.82 19.60
N ALA A 184 11.38 -18.68 19.51
CA ALA A 184 12.02 -18.02 20.64
C ALA A 184 10.99 -17.60 21.70
N LEU A 185 9.86 -17.02 21.27
CA LEU A 185 8.76 -16.64 22.15
C LEU A 185 8.14 -17.87 22.83
N ALA A 186 7.80 -18.92 22.06
CA ALA A 186 7.26 -20.15 22.60
C ALA A 186 8.20 -20.76 23.63
N SER A 187 9.51 -20.79 23.36
CA SER A 187 10.54 -21.31 24.28
C SER A 187 10.66 -20.46 25.55
N ALA A 188 10.51 -19.14 25.44
CA ALA A 188 10.53 -18.23 26.59
C ALA A 188 9.31 -18.45 27.50
N LEU A 189 8.11 -18.56 26.91
CA LEU A 189 6.88 -18.83 27.62
C LEU A 189 6.93 -20.20 28.33
N ALA A 190 7.41 -21.24 27.63
CA ALA A 190 7.55 -22.57 28.22
C ALA A 190 8.52 -22.59 29.43
N ARG A 191 9.62 -21.83 29.37
CA ARG A 191 10.58 -21.75 30.50
C ARG A 191 10.04 -20.94 31.68
N ASN A 192 9.32 -19.85 31.39
CA ASN A 192 8.81 -18.97 32.43
C ASN A 192 7.51 -19.50 33.05
N ASN A 193 6.85 -20.45 32.37
CA ASN A 193 5.61 -21.10 32.80
C ASN A 193 4.61 -20.14 33.47
N PRO A 194 4.16 -19.08 32.76
CA PRO A 194 3.25 -18.11 33.33
C PRO A 194 1.92 -18.73 33.72
N ALA A 195 1.33 -18.27 34.82
CA ALA A 195 0.03 -18.76 35.29
C ALA A 195 -1.11 -18.51 34.28
N ASP A 196 -1.00 -17.44 33.50
CA ASP A 196 -1.91 -17.08 32.42
C ASP A 196 -1.10 -16.86 31.13
N ILE A 197 -1.15 -17.84 30.22
CA ILE A 197 -0.43 -17.82 28.94
C ILE A 197 -1.05 -16.80 28.00
N ASP A 198 -2.38 -16.66 27.99
CA ASP A 198 -3.08 -15.73 27.08
C ASP A 198 -2.73 -14.28 27.44
N ALA A 199 -2.72 -13.95 28.73
CA ALA A 199 -2.28 -12.63 29.19
C ALA A 199 -0.79 -12.40 28.90
N ALA A 200 0.06 -13.42 29.06
CA ALA A 200 1.49 -13.30 28.81
C ALA A 200 1.82 -13.10 27.32
N ILE A 201 1.11 -13.77 26.40
CA ILE A 201 1.35 -13.68 24.96
C ILE A 201 0.73 -12.42 24.35
N THR A 202 -0.34 -11.89 24.92
CA THR A 202 -1.04 -10.70 24.46
C THR A 202 -0.63 -9.42 25.19
N THR A 203 0.54 -9.42 25.83
CA THR A 203 1.04 -8.24 26.54
C THR A 203 1.09 -7.00 25.64
N GLY A 204 0.58 -5.88 26.15
CA GLY A 204 0.53 -4.61 25.41
C GLY A 204 1.91 -4.06 25.04
N ASP A 205 2.94 -4.37 25.83
CA ASP A 205 4.32 -3.95 25.57
C ASP A 205 4.96 -4.73 24.42
N GLY A 206 4.45 -5.94 24.13
CA GLY A 206 4.96 -6.80 23.07
C GLY A 206 6.32 -7.42 23.39
N PHE A 207 7.00 -7.87 22.35
CA PHE A 207 8.25 -8.60 22.39
C PHE A 207 9.27 -7.98 21.44
N VAL A 208 10.56 -8.15 21.74
CA VAL A 208 11.65 -7.74 20.85
C VAL A 208 12.33 -9.01 20.34
N GLY A 209 12.27 -9.20 19.02
CA GLY A 209 12.88 -10.31 18.32
C GLY A 209 13.91 -9.86 17.28
N ILE A 210 14.38 -10.80 16.50
CA ILE A 210 15.27 -10.53 15.36
C ILE A 210 14.52 -9.88 14.18
N SER A 211 13.20 -10.08 14.08
CA SER A 211 12.34 -9.38 13.10
C SER A 211 12.03 -7.92 13.50
N GLY A 212 12.45 -7.54 14.71
CA GLY A 212 12.12 -6.25 15.31
C GLY A 212 11.16 -6.40 16.48
N MET A 213 10.49 -5.31 16.83
CA MET A 213 9.49 -5.32 17.88
C MET A 213 8.13 -5.76 17.33
N PHE A 214 7.47 -6.68 18.02
CA PHE A 214 6.14 -7.16 17.66
C PHE A 214 5.26 -7.41 18.88
N ARG A 215 3.95 -7.42 18.70
CA ARG A 215 2.99 -7.88 19.71
C ARG A 215 1.88 -8.68 19.06
N ILE A 216 1.31 -9.59 19.85
CA ILE A 216 0.16 -10.40 19.47
C ILE A 216 -1.07 -9.78 20.13
N LEU A 217 -2.11 -9.56 19.32
CA LEU A 217 -3.37 -9.00 19.79
C LEU A 217 -4.32 -10.10 20.27
N PRO A 218 -5.31 -9.79 21.14
CA PRO A 218 -6.27 -10.79 21.62
C PRO A 218 -7.08 -11.50 20.52
N ASP A 219 -7.19 -10.88 19.33
CA ASP A 219 -7.84 -11.47 18.14
C ASP A 219 -6.91 -12.38 17.31
N GLY A 220 -5.71 -12.67 17.81
CA GLY A 220 -4.70 -13.51 17.16
C GLY A 220 -3.90 -12.81 16.06
N LYS A 221 -4.19 -11.55 15.75
CA LYS A 221 -3.39 -10.76 14.81
C LYS A 221 -2.10 -10.28 15.48
N ASN A 222 -1.12 -9.93 14.64
CA ASN A 222 0.11 -9.34 15.12
C ASN A 222 0.28 -7.90 14.61
N GLU A 223 1.01 -7.11 15.38
CA GLU A 223 1.54 -5.81 14.96
C GLU A 223 3.06 -5.87 15.01
N HIS A 224 3.69 -5.35 13.96
CA HIS A 224 5.14 -5.24 13.85
C HIS A 224 5.58 -3.79 13.70
N SER A 225 6.67 -3.44 14.36
CA SER A 225 7.37 -2.18 14.16
C SER A 225 8.37 -2.36 13.02
N LEU A 226 8.20 -1.59 11.95
CA LEU A 226 9.00 -1.67 10.73
C LEU A 226 9.68 -0.33 10.46
N ASP A 227 10.88 -0.35 9.87
CA ASP A 227 11.49 0.82 9.28
C ASP A 227 10.70 1.22 8.04
N ILE A 228 10.54 2.52 7.80
CA ILE A 228 10.09 3.03 6.50
C ILE A 228 11.33 3.40 5.68
N ILE A 229 11.44 2.81 4.53
CA ILE A 229 12.56 2.93 3.61
C ILE A 229 12.17 3.83 2.45
N GLU A 230 13.03 4.79 2.12
CA GLU A 230 12.94 5.55 0.87
C GLU A 230 13.93 5.02 -0.15
N VAL A 231 13.45 4.83 -1.36
CA VAL A 231 14.27 4.48 -2.53
C VAL A 231 14.97 5.75 -3.01
N THR A 232 16.32 5.80 -2.91
CA THR A 232 17.11 6.90 -3.44
C THR A 232 18.05 6.43 -4.55
N ARG A 233 18.60 7.34 -5.31
CA ARG A 233 19.58 6.99 -6.37
C ARG A 233 20.83 6.32 -5.84
N SER A 234 21.26 6.67 -4.62
CA SER A 234 22.44 6.11 -3.96
C SER A 234 22.15 4.79 -3.24
N GLY A 235 20.91 4.36 -3.19
CA GLY A 235 20.44 3.18 -2.44
C GLY A 235 19.31 3.54 -1.49
N ASP A 236 18.90 2.56 -0.70
CA ASP A 236 17.78 2.66 0.22
C ASP A 236 18.19 3.36 1.52
N VAL A 237 17.37 4.30 1.98
CA VAL A 237 17.59 5.09 3.20
C VAL A 237 16.41 4.91 4.15
N VAL A 238 16.68 4.72 5.44
CA VAL A 238 15.64 4.73 6.47
C VAL A 238 15.20 6.17 6.69
N VAL A 239 13.93 6.47 6.42
CA VAL A 239 13.34 7.81 6.64
C VAL A 239 12.51 7.88 7.91
N ASP A 240 11.98 6.74 8.37
CA ASP A 240 11.30 6.61 9.65
C ASP A 240 11.71 5.28 10.29
N PRO A 241 12.50 5.30 11.36
CA PRO A 241 12.97 4.09 12.00
C PRO A 241 11.85 3.39 12.78
N ALA A 242 11.94 2.05 12.85
CA ALA A 242 11.03 1.21 13.62
C ALA A 242 10.88 1.72 15.07
N ALA A 243 9.64 1.86 15.51
CA ALA A 243 9.34 2.29 16.86
C ALA A 243 9.93 1.31 17.89
N LYS A 244 10.46 1.84 19.00
CA LYS A 244 11.06 1.04 20.09
C LYS A 244 10.06 0.64 21.16
N LYS A 245 8.82 1.06 21.04
CA LYS A 245 7.70 0.69 21.94
C LYS A 245 6.39 0.86 21.18
N PHE A 246 5.42 0.03 21.48
CA PHE A 246 4.06 0.25 21.01
C PHE A 246 3.44 1.41 21.78
N SER A 247 2.81 2.33 21.07
CA SER A 247 1.89 3.29 21.71
C SER A 247 0.63 2.54 22.15
N ALA A 248 -0.05 3.07 23.19
CA ALA A 248 -1.41 2.66 23.46
C ALA A 248 -2.22 2.78 22.16
N ALA A 249 -3.13 1.83 21.92
CA ALA A 249 -3.99 1.90 20.75
C ALA A 249 -4.61 3.30 20.70
N LEU A 250 -4.46 4.00 19.59
CA LEU A 250 -5.19 5.24 19.37
C LEU A 250 -6.67 4.92 19.58
N PRO A 251 -7.43 5.77 20.28
CA PRO A 251 -8.86 5.58 20.41
C PRO A 251 -9.40 5.35 18.99
N GLU A 252 -10.13 4.27 18.80
CA GLU A 252 -10.81 4.04 17.51
C GLU A 252 -11.66 5.27 17.24
N ASN A 253 -11.35 6.02 16.20
CA ASN A 253 -12.32 6.91 15.61
C ASN A 253 -13.57 6.07 15.41
N SER A 254 -14.71 6.50 15.95
CA SER A 254 -15.89 5.64 15.97
C SER A 254 -16.10 5.07 14.56
N PRO A 255 -16.41 3.79 14.44
CA PRO A 255 -16.65 3.16 13.13
C PRO A 255 -17.62 3.95 12.26
N GLU A 256 -18.57 4.65 12.89
CA GLU A 256 -19.56 5.52 12.27
C GLU A 256 -18.98 6.74 11.56
N SER A 257 -18.02 7.45 12.15
CA SER A 257 -17.43 8.63 11.51
C SER A 257 -16.54 8.28 10.31
N ALA A 258 -15.84 7.15 10.38
CA ALA A 258 -15.05 6.63 9.27
C ALA A 258 -15.97 6.09 8.15
N ALA A 259 -17.08 5.46 8.51
CA ALA A 259 -18.09 4.98 7.58
C ALA A 259 -18.73 6.14 6.79
N GLN A 260 -19.17 7.18 7.48
CA GLN A 260 -19.78 8.36 6.85
C GLN A 260 -18.85 9.04 5.83
N ALA A 261 -17.53 9.04 6.06
CA ALA A 261 -16.57 9.61 5.12
C ALA A 261 -16.51 8.85 3.78
N TYR A 262 -16.71 7.51 3.79
CA TYR A 262 -16.77 6.69 2.57
C TYR A 262 -18.17 6.68 1.94
N ASP A 263 -19.24 6.88 2.73
CA ASP A 263 -20.61 7.00 2.22
C ASP A 263 -20.81 8.28 1.41
N ALA A 264 -20.20 9.39 1.86
CA ALA A 264 -20.33 10.67 1.17
C ALA A 264 -19.62 10.68 -0.19
N VAL A 265 -18.45 10.05 -0.31
CA VAL A 265 -17.65 9.95 -1.57
C VAL A 265 -16.92 8.61 -1.59
N PRO A 266 -17.56 7.54 -2.09
CA PRO A 266 -16.91 6.23 -2.18
C PRO A 266 -15.71 6.27 -3.15
N PRO A 267 -14.72 5.37 -2.98
CA PRO A 267 -13.62 5.26 -3.92
C PRO A 267 -14.13 4.81 -5.29
N MET A 268 -13.51 5.32 -6.36
CA MET A 268 -13.73 4.78 -7.70
C MET A 268 -12.99 3.45 -7.83
N ILE A 269 -13.70 2.39 -8.25
CA ILE A 269 -13.13 1.04 -8.40
C ILE A 269 -13.07 0.70 -9.88
N PHE A 270 -11.90 0.20 -10.31
CA PHE A 270 -11.58 -0.20 -11.68
C PHE A 270 -11.14 -1.65 -11.72
N GLY A 271 -11.39 -2.34 -12.84
CA GLY A 271 -11.00 -3.75 -13.05
C GLY A 271 -12.19 -4.63 -13.44
N LYS A 272 -11.88 -5.89 -13.80
CA LYS A 272 -12.89 -6.83 -14.36
C LYS A 272 -13.92 -7.28 -13.34
N ASN A 273 -13.52 -7.52 -12.09
CA ASN A 273 -14.37 -8.07 -11.02
C ASN A 273 -14.79 -7.00 -9.99
N LYS A 274 -15.06 -5.79 -10.47
CA LYS A 274 -15.36 -4.61 -9.64
C LYS A 274 -16.40 -4.88 -8.54
N SER A 275 -17.55 -5.44 -8.86
CA SER A 275 -18.64 -5.67 -7.90
C SER A 275 -18.31 -6.72 -6.83
N GLU A 276 -17.55 -7.75 -7.21
CA GLU A 276 -17.08 -8.76 -6.25
C GLU A 276 -16.00 -8.18 -5.34
N ALA A 277 -15.06 -7.41 -5.88
CA ALA A 277 -14.05 -6.71 -5.12
C ALA A 277 -14.65 -5.71 -4.13
N GLU A 278 -15.66 -4.94 -4.54
CA GLU A 278 -16.41 -4.04 -3.64
C GLU A 278 -16.99 -4.82 -2.45
N ARG A 279 -17.71 -5.91 -2.72
CA ARG A 279 -18.32 -6.72 -1.67
C ARG A 279 -17.28 -7.34 -0.74
N LEU A 280 -16.17 -7.82 -1.28
CA LEU A 280 -15.09 -8.43 -0.49
C LEU A 280 -14.33 -7.42 0.37
N ILE A 281 -14.15 -6.19 -0.09
CA ILE A 281 -13.40 -5.15 0.64
C ILE A 281 -14.29 -4.44 1.65
N PHE A 282 -15.51 -4.07 1.25
CA PHE A 282 -16.40 -3.22 2.03
C PHE A 282 -17.57 -4.00 2.66
N GLY A 283 -17.64 -5.31 2.50
CA GLY A 283 -18.75 -6.14 2.97
C GLY A 283 -20.03 -6.03 2.15
N ARG A 284 -20.04 -5.23 1.04
CA ARG A 284 -21.21 -4.91 0.21
C ARG A 284 -20.83 -4.28 -1.12
N THR A 285 -21.78 -4.09 -2.02
CA THR A 285 -21.68 -3.17 -3.15
C THR A 285 -21.84 -1.73 -2.69
N LEU A 286 -21.06 -0.79 -3.23
CA LEU A 286 -21.04 0.62 -2.81
C LEU A 286 -22.32 1.41 -3.15
N ALA A 287 -23.37 0.73 -3.64
CA ALA A 287 -24.68 1.32 -3.96
C ALA A 287 -25.77 1.07 -2.90
N GLY A 288 -25.46 0.55 -1.71
CA GLY A 288 -26.43 0.21 -0.68
C GLY A 288 -25.90 0.37 0.75
N ASN A 289 -26.76 0.41 1.75
CA ASN A 289 -26.44 0.70 3.16
C ASN A 289 -25.33 -0.16 3.77
N TYR A 290 -24.38 0.43 4.51
CA TYR A 290 -23.18 -0.18 5.08
C TYR A 290 -23.43 -0.92 6.38
N ASP A 291 -23.17 -2.23 6.38
CA ASP A 291 -23.00 -2.98 7.62
C ASP A 291 -21.49 -3.13 7.92
N TYR A 292 -20.98 -2.31 8.84
CA TYR A 292 -19.63 -2.45 9.40
C TYR A 292 -19.61 -3.39 10.61
N GLY A 293 -20.77 -3.97 10.94
CA GLY A 293 -20.93 -4.94 11.99
C GLY A 293 -20.50 -6.33 11.51
N ALA A 294 -19.49 -6.84 12.13
CA ALA A 294 -18.92 -8.18 12.08
C ALA A 294 -18.16 -8.54 10.78
N PRO A 295 -17.01 -9.22 10.89
CA PRO A 295 -16.52 -10.04 9.80
C PRO A 295 -17.67 -10.95 9.37
N ALA A 296 -17.83 -11.20 8.07
CA ALA A 296 -18.76 -12.20 7.59
C ALA A 296 -18.35 -13.55 8.19
N ASP A 297 -18.81 -13.76 9.42
CA ASP A 297 -18.71 -15.02 10.12
C ASP A 297 -19.60 -16.00 9.41
N GLY A 298 -18.97 -16.98 8.81
CA GLY A 298 -19.62 -18.24 8.55
C GLY A 298 -20.18 -18.44 7.16
N GLN A 299 -19.36 -18.24 6.12
CA GLN A 299 -19.31 -19.24 5.05
C GLN A 299 -17.88 -19.28 4.50
N ASP A 300 -16.98 -19.74 5.34
CA ASP A 300 -15.75 -20.35 4.89
C ASP A 300 -16.11 -21.74 4.33
N ASN A 301 -16.48 -21.76 3.07
CA ASN A 301 -16.43 -23.02 2.32
C ASN A 301 -14.95 -23.40 2.25
N GLY A 302 -14.54 -24.20 3.20
CA GLY A 302 -13.37 -25.04 3.38
C GLY A 302 -12.32 -25.02 2.28
N GLY A 303 -11.65 -23.91 2.10
CA GLY A 303 -10.38 -23.81 1.41
C GLY A 303 -9.34 -23.39 2.42
N GLY A 304 -9.07 -24.24 3.40
CA GLY A 304 -8.05 -24.00 4.40
C GLY A 304 -6.72 -23.72 3.72
N TYR A 305 -6.26 -22.48 3.81
CA TYR A 305 -4.83 -22.23 3.83
C TYR A 305 -4.38 -22.40 5.27
N GLY A 306 -4.39 -23.65 5.72
CA GLY A 306 -3.59 -24.07 6.83
C GLY A 306 -2.15 -23.92 6.41
N PHE A 307 -1.44 -22.95 6.99
CA PHE A 307 -0.03 -23.12 7.18
C PHE A 307 0.09 -24.27 8.21
N SER A 308 0.15 -25.49 7.71
CA SER A 308 0.70 -26.59 8.50
C SER A 308 2.19 -26.29 8.64
N PHE A 309 2.64 -26.16 9.86
CA PHE A 309 4.05 -26.20 10.21
C PHE A 309 4.64 -27.56 9.92
#